data_d38522140af74a6bc71ad07675f0e330
#
_entry.id   d38522140af74a6bc71ad07675f0e330
#
_cell.length_a   1.000
_cell.length_b   1.000
_cell.length_c   1.000
_cell.angle_alpha   90.00
_cell.angle_beta   90.00
_cell.angle_gamma   90.00
#
_symmetry.space_group_name_H-M   'P 1'
#
loop_
_entity.id
_entity.type
_entity.pdbx_description
1 polymer ?
#
loop_
_entity_poly.entity_id
_entity_poly.type
_entity_poly.pdbx_seq_one_letter_code
_entity_poly.pdbx_strand_id
1 'polypeptide(L)'
;MSPEPFEHVQYFAPYKSDGISLNTLRSNEALSHNVTPLTWGLREVLQYAEVLLNKDDVDAKADALIDFIRERIVDRDFHDEQLLSGKRYRVRSFADLEQWFRDLLSAMETRGNESWRTHHVATIRKVRNRLSNISTRCAGLVTDDGNAGDLPFGSFQDRTVYVIDVASLEEDAQDLVFARVVTKLREHLEKRDLGVNHVIVFVDELNKYAPSDGQDTYVRKMLLDLAERGRYLGLVLFSAQQFRSQVHRRVVGNSGTALYGRMDADELATPGYAVLSPAVKTKLATLEKGQLMVRHPHFTQPIFVRFPRPAILRGRDGAEQYPQAQDVSLEAAVLRSLRPLEPTLTLTWIQDVIGIHDREDVIRARNATIRERPADVKRFFKAQFASIVPATPVSRPMVTPIRSAPSDDPYGF
;
A
#
# COMPACT_ATOMS: atom_id res chain seq x y z
N MET A 1 -0.47 -35.42 1.49
CA MET A 1 -0.57 -34.43 0.40
C MET A 1 0.45 -33.35 0.70
N SER A 2 1.41 -33.14 -0.17
CA SER A 2 2.28 -31.95 -0.09
C SER A 2 1.42 -30.77 -0.53
N PRO A 3 1.36 -29.65 0.26
CA PRO A 3 0.63 -28.48 -0.20
C PRO A 3 1.30 -27.96 -1.47
N GLU A 4 0.50 -27.79 -2.50
CA GLU A 4 0.98 -27.12 -3.70
C GLU A 4 1.23 -25.65 -3.40
N PRO A 5 2.39 -25.09 -3.75
CA PRO A 5 2.67 -23.68 -3.50
C PRO A 5 1.78 -22.78 -4.37
N PHE A 6 1.67 -21.51 -3.98
CA PHE A 6 1.13 -20.50 -4.87
C PHE A 6 2.02 -20.38 -6.11
N GLU A 7 1.39 -20.28 -7.28
CA GLU A 7 2.12 -20.26 -8.56
C GLU A 7 2.66 -18.87 -8.89
N HIS A 8 1.88 -17.87 -8.53
CA HIS A 8 2.17 -16.49 -8.88
C HIS A 8 2.09 -15.57 -7.68
N VAL A 9 2.99 -14.57 -7.65
CA VAL A 9 2.96 -13.49 -6.68
C VAL A 9 3.06 -12.17 -7.46
N GLN A 10 2.09 -11.29 -7.28
CA GLN A 10 2.08 -9.95 -7.86
C GLN A 10 2.18 -8.92 -6.75
N TYR A 11 3.05 -7.92 -6.93
CA TYR A 11 3.26 -6.86 -5.97
C TYR A 11 2.67 -5.56 -6.49
N PHE A 12 2.01 -4.83 -5.60
CA PHE A 12 1.46 -3.50 -5.83
C PHE A 12 2.04 -2.55 -4.79
N ALA A 13 2.58 -1.44 -5.25
CA ALA A 13 3.19 -0.45 -4.37
C ALA A 13 2.94 0.97 -4.87
N PRO A 14 2.92 1.98 -3.97
CA PRO A 14 2.84 3.38 -4.36
C PRO A 14 3.97 3.78 -5.30
N TYR A 15 3.71 4.78 -6.13
CA TYR A 15 4.63 5.28 -7.13
C TYR A 15 5.17 6.66 -6.74
N LYS A 16 6.48 6.90 -6.91
CA LYS A 16 7.08 8.22 -6.79
C LYS A 16 7.42 8.78 -8.17
N SER A 17 7.41 10.10 -8.31
CA SER A 17 7.59 10.82 -9.57
C SER A 17 8.94 10.57 -10.29
N ASP A 18 9.93 10.06 -9.57
CA ASP A 18 11.27 9.75 -10.08
C ASP A 18 11.42 8.30 -10.55
N GLY A 19 10.34 7.54 -10.59
CA GLY A 19 10.31 6.18 -11.08
C GLY A 19 9.49 5.25 -10.19
N ILE A 20 9.43 3.96 -10.53
CA ILE A 20 8.86 2.94 -9.66
C ILE A 20 9.76 2.83 -8.43
N SER A 21 9.47 3.63 -7.44
CA SER A 21 10.04 3.46 -6.14
C SER A 21 9.29 2.32 -5.48
N LEU A 22 9.95 1.18 -5.38
CA LEU A 22 9.54 0.18 -4.43
C LEU A 22 9.71 0.81 -3.05
N ASN A 23 8.65 1.36 -2.53
CA ASN A 23 8.62 1.90 -1.18
C ASN A 23 8.67 0.80 -0.13
N THR A 24 8.94 -0.43 -0.53
CA THR A 24 9.09 -1.51 0.40
C THR A 24 10.48 -1.43 1.02
N LEU A 25 10.57 -1.39 2.32
CA LEU A 25 11.83 -1.48 3.08
C LEU A 25 12.62 -2.77 2.76
N ARG A 26 11.97 -3.70 2.07
CA ARG A 26 12.49 -5.02 1.68
C ARG A 26 12.56 -5.17 0.17
N SER A 27 12.55 -4.09 -0.59
CA SER A 27 12.64 -4.18 -2.04
C SER A 27 13.94 -4.90 -2.42
N ASN A 28 13.77 -6.17 -2.71
CA ASN A 28 14.77 -6.91 -3.41
C ASN A 28 14.71 -6.44 -4.87
N GLU A 29 15.84 -6.04 -5.41
CA GLU A 29 15.96 -5.62 -6.82
C GLU A 29 15.43 -6.71 -7.78
N ALA A 30 15.49 -7.97 -7.37
CA ALA A 30 14.89 -9.10 -8.09
C ALA A 30 13.37 -9.01 -8.23
N LEU A 31 12.67 -8.28 -7.36
CA LEU A 31 11.21 -8.10 -7.41
C LEU A 31 10.78 -6.86 -8.20
N SER A 32 11.72 -5.99 -8.58
CA SER A 32 11.42 -4.71 -9.25
C SER A 32 10.65 -4.86 -10.57
N HIS A 33 10.79 -5.99 -11.24
CA HIS A 33 10.08 -6.29 -12.48
C HIS A 33 8.64 -6.81 -12.26
N ASN A 34 8.30 -7.25 -11.04
CA ASN A 34 6.99 -7.82 -10.69
C ASN A 34 6.13 -6.83 -9.90
N VAL A 35 6.53 -5.57 -9.77
CA VAL A 35 5.77 -4.57 -9.04
C VAL A 35 4.96 -3.72 -10.01
N THR A 36 3.67 -3.67 -9.76
CA THR A 36 2.75 -2.79 -10.46
C THR A 36 2.54 -1.52 -9.61
N PRO A 37 2.62 -0.33 -10.21
CA PRO A 37 2.28 0.89 -9.49
C PRO A 37 0.84 0.85 -8.98
N LEU A 38 0.64 1.23 -7.72
CA LEU A 38 -0.67 1.49 -7.14
C LEU A 38 -0.84 3.01 -7.09
N THR A 39 -1.58 3.56 -8.05
CA THR A 39 -1.75 5.01 -8.19
C THR A 39 -3.18 5.34 -8.60
N TRP A 40 -3.75 6.36 -7.97
CA TRP A 40 -5.14 6.75 -8.18
C TRP A 40 -5.25 8.23 -8.52
N GLY A 41 -6.16 8.55 -9.43
CA GLY A 41 -6.47 9.91 -9.79
C GLY A 41 -7.50 10.56 -8.86
N LEU A 42 -7.83 11.81 -9.15
CA LEU A 42 -8.81 12.60 -8.39
C LEU A 42 -10.15 11.87 -8.20
N ARG A 43 -10.65 11.24 -9.25
CA ARG A 43 -11.95 10.55 -9.22
C ARG A 43 -11.98 9.40 -8.25
N GLU A 44 -10.94 8.56 -8.29
CA GLU A 44 -10.82 7.39 -7.42
C GLU A 44 -10.68 7.82 -5.96
N VAL A 45 -9.91 8.86 -5.69
CA VAL A 45 -9.69 9.38 -4.34
C VAL A 45 -10.97 10.00 -3.77
N LEU A 46 -11.69 10.80 -4.54
CA LEU A 46 -12.93 11.41 -4.09
C LEU A 46 -14.04 10.39 -3.80
N GLN A 47 -14.00 9.22 -4.42
CA GLN A 47 -14.95 8.15 -4.11
C GLN A 47 -14.83 7.66 -2.67
N TYR A 48 -13.64 7.81 -2.07
CA TYR A 48 -13.34 7.40 -0.69
C TYR A 48 -12.93 8.58 0.19
N ALA A 49 -13.32 9.79 -0.18
CA ALA A 49 -12.96 11.01 0.54
C ALA A 49 -13.38 11.00 2.02
N GLU A 50 -14.48 10.32 2.35
CA GLU A 50 -14.96 10.17 3.74
C GLU A 50 -13.92 9.50 4.65
N VAL A 51 -13.10 8.60 4.12
CA VAL A 51 -12.02 7.93 4.88
C VAL A 51 -11.00 8.95 5.38
N LEU A 52 -10.69 9.95 4.55
CA LEU A 52 -9.66 10.94 4.81
C LEU A 52 -10.18 12.18 5.55
N LEU A 53 -11.45 12.50 5.38
CA LEU A 53 -12.00 13.78 5.80
C LEU A 53 -12.79 13.74 7.11
N ASN A 54 -13.26 12.57 7.52
CA ASN A 54 -14.16 12.41 8.67
C ASN A 54 -13.50 11.81 9.91
N LYS A 55 -12.16 11.71 9.95
CA LYS A 55 -11.46 11.18 11.14
C LYS A 55 -11.69 12.04 12.39
N ASP A 56 -11.66 13.37 12.22
CA ASP A 56 -11.64 14.30 13.36
C ASP A 56 -12.91 15.15 13.51
N ASP A 57 -13.71 15.28 12.45
CA ASP A 57 -14.86 16.21 12.44
C ASP A 57 -15.85 15.85 11.33
N VAL A 58 -16.95 15.23 11.71
CA VAL A 58 -18.06 14.95 10.78
C VAL A 58 -18.79 16.27 10.47
N ASP A 59 -18.61 16.76 9.25
CA ASP A 59 -19.20 18.00 8.77
C ASP A 59 -20.11 17.74 7.55
N ALA A 60 -21.39 17.58 7.81
CA ALA A 60 -22.40 17.31 6.77
C ALA A 60 -22.43 18.37 5.65
N LYS A 61 -22.00 19.61 5.94
CA LYS A 61 -21.92 20.66 4.91
C LYS A 61 -20.71 20.47 4.01
N ALA A 62 -19.59 20.01 4.58
CA ALA A 62 -18.40 19.66 3.82
C ALA A 62 -18.67 18.42 2.95
N ASP A 63 -19.34 17.41 3.50
CA ASP A 63 -19.69 16.19 2.78
C ASP A 63 -20.61 16.50 1.58
N ALA A 64 -21.62 17.34 1.77
CA ALA A 64 -22.51 17.78 0.68
C ALA A 64 -21.74 18.52 -0.45
N LEU A 65 -20.72 19.31 -0.12
CA LEU A 65 -19.86 19.95 -1.11
C LEU A 65 -18.98 18.93 -1.85
N ILE A 66 -18.43 17.95 -1.14
CA ILE A 66 -17.61 16.89 -1.74
C ILE A 66 -18.46 16.05 -2.69
N ASP A 67 -19.66 15.67 -2.28
CA ASP A 67 -20.61 14.95 -3.14
C ASP A 67 -20.96 15.76 -4.40
N PHE A 68 -21.18 17.06 -4.24
CA PHE A 68 -21.40 17.94 -5.38
C PHE A 68 -20.20 17.98 -6.33
N ILE A 69 -18.98 18.08 -5.81
CA ILE A 69 -17.74 18.05 -6.61
C ILE A 69 -17.63 16.73 -7.35
N ARG A 70 -17.82 15.61 -6.66
CA ARG A 70 -17.75 14.27 -7.23
C ARG A 70 -18.74 14.03 -8.36
N GLU A 71 -19.99 14.48 -8.17
CA GLU A 71 -21.08 14.17 -9.11
C GLU A 71 -21.21 15.17 -10.24
N ARG A 72 -20.85 16.43 -10.02
CA ARG A 72 -21.19 17.53 -10.91
C ARG A 72 -19.99 18.25 -11.52
N ILE A 73 -18.80 18.09 -10.96
CA ILE A 73 -17.61 18.82 -11.40
C ILE A 73 -16.59 17.88 -12.03
N VAL A 74 -16.24 16.80 -11.35
CA VAL A 74 -15.19 15.88 -11.82
C VAL A 74 -15.60 15.18 -13.09
N ASP A 75 -14.72 15.18 -14.08
CA ASP A 75 -14.89 14.58 -15.42
C ASP A 75 -16.05 15.16 -16.25
N ARG A 76 -16.58 16.29 -15.87
CA ARG A 76 -17.65 16.95 -16.61
C ARG A 76 -17.21 18.30 -17.15
N ASP A 77 -17.79 18.69 -18.28
CA ASP A 77 -17.70 20.07 -18.73
C ASP A 77 -18.62 20.90 -17.84
N PHE A 78 -18.00 21.73 -17.00
CA PHE A 78 -18.71 22.55 -16.03
C PHE A 78 -18.57 24.03 -16.39
N HIS A 79 -19.72 24.70 -16.46
CA HIS A 79 -19.80 26.14 -16.62
C HIS A 79 -20.58 26.72 -15.46
N ASP A 80 -20.00 27.70 -14.79
CA ASP A 80 -20.69 28.41 -13.70
C ASP A 80 -20.77 29.90 -14.04
N GLU A 81 -22.00 30.37 -14.24
CA GLU A 81 -22.27 31.77 -14.51
C GLU A 81 -21.89 32.70 -13.35
N GLN A 82 -21.74 32.16 -12.15
CA GLN A 82 -21.27 32.89 -10.97
C GLN A 82 -19.77 33.16 -11.01
N LEU A 83 -19.02 32.46 -11.83
CA LEU A 83 -17.57 32.70 -12.02
C LEU A 83 -17.36 33.88 -12.96
N LEU A 84 -16.47 34.80 -12.60
CA LEU A 84 -16.23 36.07 -13.31
C LEU A 84 -15.74 35.86 -14.74
N SER A 85 -15.14 34.71 -15.05
CA SER A 85 -14.44 34.49 -16.30
C SER A 85 -15.30 33.92 -17.44
N GLY A 86 -16.52 33.48 -17.17
CA GLY A 86 -17.31 32.70 -18.16
C GLY A 86 -16.57 31.43 -18.67
N LYS A 87 -15.51 31.05 -17.98
CA LYS A 87 -14.63 29.96 -18.34
C LYS A 87 -15.32 28.61 -18.17
N ARG A 88 -15.12 27.72 -19.13
CA ARG A 88 -15.48 26.31 -18.94
C ARG A 88 -14.36 25.58 -18.21
N TYR A 89 -14.74 24.79 -17.25
CA TYR A 89 -13.82 23.95 -16.48
C TYR A 89 -14.02 22.49 -16.87
N ARG A 90 -12.92 21.77 -16.91
CA ARG A 90 -12.91 20.33 -17.03
C ARG A 90 -11.91 19.80 -15.98
N VAL A 91 -12.45 19.44 -14.83
CA VAL A 91 -11.65 19.05 -13.66
C VAL A 91 -11.39 17.55 -13.74
N ARG A 92 -10.13 17.19 -13.97
CA ARG A 92 -9.67 15.79 -14.04
C ARG A 92 -8.55 15.45 -13.06
N SER A 93 -7.85 16.49 -12.60
CA SER A 93 -6.70 16.37 -11.71
C SER A 93 -6.90 17.19 -10.44
N PHE A 94 -6.08 16.95 -9.44
CA PHE A 94 -6.04 17.79 -8.25
C PHE A 94 -5.61 19.23 -8.57
N ALA A 95 -4.75 19.41 -9.56
CA ALA A 95 -4.34 20.72 -10.02
C ALA A 95 -5.50 21.49 -10.67
N ASP A 96 -6.32 20.83 -11.49
CA ASP A 96 -7.54 21.44 -12.07
C ASP A 96 -8.55 21.83 -11.00
N LEU A 97 -8.74 20.93 -10.00
CA LEU A 97 -9.63 21.17 -8.87
C LEU A 97 -9.19 22.38 -8.03
N GLU A 98 -7.89 22.46 -7.74
CA GLU A 98 -7.31 23.59 -7.02
C GLU A 98 -7.44 24.90 -7.79
N GLN A 99 -7.25 24.87 -9.12
CA GLN A 99 -7.48 26.05 -9.97
C GLN A 99 -8.93 26.50 -9.95
N TRP A 100 -9.87 25.55 -10.04
CA TRP A 100 -11.30 25.87 -9.94
C TRP A 100 -11.65 26.49 -8.58
N PHE A 101 -11.15 25.96 -7.47
CA PHE A 101 -11.36 26.54 -6.14
C PHE A 101 -10.80 27.97 -6.02
N ARG A 102 -9.62 28.23 -6.59
CA ARG A 102 -9.02 29.57 -6.60
C ARG A 102 -9.89 30.57 -7.36
N ASP A 103 -10.32 30.20 -8.55
CA ASP A 103 -11.18 31.04 -9.37
C ASP A 103 -12.53 31.31 -8.70
N LEU A 104 -13.11 30.29 -8.06
CA LEU A 104 -14.36 30.41 -7.32
C LEU A 104 -14.23 31.37 -6.11
N LEU A 105 -13.23 31.18 -5.29
CA LEU A 105 -13.01 32.02 -4.10
C LEU A 105 -12.70 33.46 -4.48
N SER A 106 -11.89 33.69 -5.52
CA SER A 106 -11.62 35.02 -6.06
C SER A 106 -12.88 35.70 -6.60
N ALA A 107 -13.74 34.97 -7.30
CA ALA A 107 -15.01 35.52 -7.80
C ALA A 107 -15.97 35.90 -6.64
N MET A 108 -16.03 35.08 -5.59
CA MET A 108 -16.84 35.35 -4.40
C MET A 108 -16.35 36.61 -3.67
N GLU A 109 -15.03 36.72 -3.49
CA GLU A 109 -14.39 37.89 -2.84
C GLU A 109 -14.67 39.19 -3.63
N THR A 110 -14.48 39.16 -4.95
CA THR A 110 -14.72 40.32 -5.83
C THR A 110 -16.19 40.80 -5.80
N ARG A 111 -17.13 39.88 -5.67
CA ARG A 111 -18.57 40.18 -5.63
C ARG A 111 -19.09 40.42 -4.22
N GLY A 112 -18.30 40.21 -3.19
CA GLY A 112 -18.73 40.30 -1.80
C GLY A 112 -19.71 39.20 -1.40
N ASN A 113 -19.69 38.05 -2.08
CA ASN A 113 -20.61 36.94 -1.82
C ASN A 113 -20.08 36.06 -0.70
N GLU A 114 -20.88 35.80 0.33
CA GLU A 114 -20.52 34.86 1.42
C GLU A 114 -20.89 33.43 1.10
N SER A 115 -21.66 33.18 0.06
CA SER A 115 -22.10 31.83 -0.33
C SER A 115 -22.07 31.65 -1.85
N TRP A 116 -21.69 30.45 -2.26
CA TRP A 116 -21.80 29.95 -3.62
C TRP A 116 -22.80 28.80 -3.63
N ARG A 117 -23.88 28.94 -4.39
CA ARG A 117 -25.05 28.05 -4.29
C ARG A 117 -25.52 27.98 -2.82
N THR A 118 -25.53 26.79 -2.24
CA THR A 118 -25.89 26.53 -0.82
C THR A 118 -24.70 26.47 0.11
N HIS A 119 -23.46 26.64 -0.41
CA HIS A 119 -22.25 26.45 0.36
C HIS A 119 -21.63 27.78 0.78
N HIS A 120 -21.41 27.92 2.08
CA HIS A 120 -20.76 29.11 2.65
C HIS A 120 -19.25 29.12 2.35
N VAL A 121 -18.66 30.31 2.17
CA VAL A 121 -17.24 30.49 1.84
C VAL A 121 -16.29 29.76 2.81
N ALA A 122 -16.63 29.71 4.09
CA ALA A 122 -15.83 28.99 5.09
C ALA A 122 -15.81 27.46 4.83
N THR A 123 -16.97 26.88 4.43
CA THR A 123 -17.05 25.46 4.06
C THR A 123 -16.23 25.18 2.80
N ILE A 124 -16.31 26.06 1.80
CA ILE A 124 -15.54 25.93 0.56
C ILE A 124 -14.04 25.98 0.85
N ARG A 125 -13.58 26.94 1.67
CA ARG A 125 -12.16 27.01 2.09
C ARG A 125 -11.71 25.77 2.87
N LYS A 126 -12.56 25.27 3.79
CA LYS A 126 -12.28 24.06 4.57
C LYS A 126 -12.10 22.85 3.66
N VAL A 127 -13.03 22.62 2.73
CA VAL A 127 -12.97 21.49 1.78
C VAL A 127 -11.77 21.61 0.85
N ARG A 128 -11.52 22.80 0.28
CA ARG A 128 -10.33 23.06 -0.54
C ARG A 128 -9.05 22.69 0.21
N ASN A 129 -8.85 23.20 1.42
CA ASN A 129 -7.64 22.94 2.19
C ASN A 129 -7.47 21.43 2.50
N ARG A 130 -8.57 20.75 2.80
CA ARG A 130 -8.54 19.31 3.04
C ARG A 130 -8.14 18.52 1.79
N LEU A 131 -8.75 18.83 0.64
CA LEU A 131 -8.46 18.15 -0.63
C LEU A 131 -7.05 18.49 -1.15
N SER A 132 -6.58 19.72 -0.98
CA SER A 132 -5.21 20.10 -1.33
C SER A 132 -4.16 19.34 -0.49
N ASN A 133 -4.45 19.06 0.78
CA ASN A 133 -3.56 18.30 1.64
C ASN A 133 -3.52 16.80 1.28
N ILE A 134 -4.56 16.25 0.65
CA ILE A 134 -4.59 14.83 0.27
C ILE A 134 -3.45 14.47 -0.68
N SER A 135 -3.20 15.30 -1.70
CA SER A 135 -2.13 15.03 -2.66
C SER A 135 -0.75 14.96 -1.99
N THR A 136 -0.55 15.73 -0.93
CA THR A 136 0.70 15.74 -0.15
C THR A 136 0.78 14.54 0.81
N ARG A 137 -0.28 14.30 1.58
CA ARG A 137 -0.34 13.20 2.57
C ARG A 137 -0.35 11.82 1.91
N CYS A 138 -0.95 11.71 0.73
CA CYS A 138 -1.01 10.48 -0.06
C CYS A 138 0.02 10.48 -1.21
N ALA A 139 1.15 11.15 -1.02
CA ALA A 139 2.20 11.20 -2.03
C ALA A 139 2.66 9.78 -2.43
N GLY A 140 2.78 9.55 -3.72
CA GLY A 140 3.09 8.24 -4.30
C GLY A 140 1.88 7.34 -4.54
N LEU A 141 0.75 7.58 -3.89
CA LEU A 141 -0.52 6.89 -4.13
C LEU A 141 -1.43 7.71 -5.06
N VAL A 142 -1.35 9.04 -4.98
CA VAL A 142 -2.17 9.96 -5.77
C VAL A 142 -1.34 10.49 -6.93
N THR A 143 -1.90 10.45 -8.14
CA THR A 143 -1.27 10.96 -9.36
C THR A 143 -2.23 11.79 -10.18
N ASP A 144 -1.68 12.81 -10.88
CA ASP A 144 -2.40 13.58 -11.89
C ASP A 144 -2.13 13.07 -13.33
N ASP A 145 -1.22 12.09 -13.49
CA ASP A 145 -0.66 11.72 -14.78
C ASP A 145 -1.53 10.75 -15.62
N GLY A 146 -2.72 10.42 -15.18
CA GLY A 146 -3.59 9.46 -15.90
C GLY A 146 -3.07 8.03 -15.97
N ASN A 147 -1.89 7.74 -15.40
CA ASN A 147 -1.31 6.41 -15.28
C ASN A 147 -1.82 5.71 -14.01
N ALA A 148 -3.13 5.70 -13.84
CA ALA A 148 -3.74 5.00 -12.72
C ALA A 148 -3.43 3.50 -12.81
N GLY A 149 -2.82 2.96 -11.76
CA GLY A 149 -2.59 1.54 -11.58
C GLY A 149 -3.42 1.04 -10.41
N ASP A 150 -4.08 -0.09 -10.59
CA ASP A 150 -4.92 -0.70 -9.55
C ASP A 150 -4.73 -2.23 -9.56
N LEU A 151 -5.30 -2.91 -8.58
CA LEU A 151 -5.42 -4.36 -8.62
C LEU A 151 -6.26 -4.79 -9.84
N PRO A 152 -6.01 -5.97 -10.40
CA PRO A 152 -6.72 -6.45 -11.58
C PRO A 152 -8.14 -6.93 -11.23
N PHE A 153 -8.97 -6.05 -10.64
CA PHE A 153 -10.36 -6.37 -10.33
C PHE A 153 -11.10 -6.85 -11.59
N GLY A 154 -11.82 -7.95 -11.46
CA GLY A 154 -12.49 -8.63 -12.60
C GLY A 154 -11.64 -9.65 -13.35
N SER A 155 -10.34 -9.78 -13.00
CA SER A 155 -9.43 -10.75 -13.63
C SER A 155 -8.47 -11.40 -12.63
N PHE A 156 -8.89 -11.54 -11.38
CA PHE A 156 -8.11 -12.27 -10.37
C PHE A 156 -7.92 -13.70 -10.80
N GLN A 157 -6.72 -14.22 -10.55
CA GLN A 157 -6.32 -15.57 -10.91
C GLN A 157 -6.31 -16.46 -9.66
N ASP A 158 -6.70 -17.70 -9.84
CA ASP A 158 -6.60 -18.70 -8.78
C ASP A 158 -5.14 -18.94 -8.40
N ARG A 159 -4.88 -19.35 -7.15
CA ARG A 159 -3.54 -19.65 -6.62
C ARG A 159 -2.52 -18.51 -6.77
N THR A 160 -3.00 -17.27 -6.84
CA THR A 160 -2.17 -16.05 -6.94
C THR A 160 -2.22 -15.24 -5.65
N VAL A 161 -1.06 -14.78 -5.20
CA VAL A 161 -0.93 -13.85 -4.08
C VAL A 161 -0.77 -12.44 -4.61
N TYR A 162 -1.66 -11.54 -4.23
CA TYR A 162 -1.60 -10.12 -4.52
C TYR A 162 -1.10 -9.40 -3.27
N VAL A 163 0.14 -8.94 -3.30
CA VAL A 163 0.78 -8.25 -2.17
C VAL A 163 0.61 -6.74 -2.37
N ILE A 164 -0.03 -6.07 -1.42
CA ILE A 164 -0.19 -4.62 -1.42
C ILE A 164 0.75 -4.06 -0.36
N ASP A 165 1.83 -3.43 -0.82
CA ASP A 165 2.82 -2.85 0.07
C ASP A 165 2.47 -1.40 0.41
N VAL A 166 2.09 -1.17 1.64
CA VAL A 166 1.70 0.14 2.18
C VAL A 166 2.64 0.62 3.29
N ALA A 167 3.73 -0.11 3.53
CA ALA A 167 4.60 0.12 4.69
C ALA A 167 5.20 1.53 4.75
N SER A 168 5.42 2.17 3.61
CA SER A 168 5.99 3.52 3.54
C SER A 168 4.96 4.64 3.44
N LEU A 169 3.67 4.32 3.38
CA LEU A 169 2.61 5.30 3.34
C LEU A 169 2.30 5.84 4.74
N GLU A 170 1.87 7.08 4.80
CA GLU A 170 1.25 7.64 6.01
C GLU A 170 -0.08 6.92 6.32
N GLU A 171 -0.52 7.00 7.56
CA GLU A 171 -1.70 6.29 8.06
C GLU A 171 -2.96 6.59 7.24
N ASP A 172 -3.20 7.85 6.88
CA ASP A 172 -4.36 8.24 6.07
C ASP A 172 -4.35 7.55 4.70
N ALA A 173 -3.19 7.47 4.06
CA ALA A 173 -3.03 6.80 2.78
C ALA A 173 -3.19 5.28 2.90
N GLN A 174 -2.73 4.67 4.00
CA GLN A 174 -2.96 3.26 4.28
C GLN A 174 -4.45 2.95 4.46
N ASP A 175 -5.18 3.80 5.19
CA ASP A 175 -6.62 3.67 5.37
C ASP A 175 -7.39 3.80 4.05
N LEU A 176 -6.95 4.72 3.18
CA LEU A 176 -7.52 4.88 1.84
C LEU A 176 -7.32 3.62 0.99
N VAL A 177 -6.11 3.06 0.99
CA VAL A 177 -5.82 1.79 0.29
C VAL A 177 -6.70 0.67 0.81
N PHE A 178 -6.76 0.52 2.12
CA PHE A 178 -7.57 -0.52 2.75
C PHE A 178 -9.05 -0.39 2.37
N ALA A 179 -9.62 0.81 2.53
CA ALA A 179 -11.02 1.08 2.21
C ALA A 179 -11.35 0.79 0.74
N ARG A 180 -10.50 1.26 -0.19
CA ARG A 180 -10.72 1.03 -1.62
C ARG A 180 -10.66 -0.45 -1.97
N VAL A 181 -9.59 -1.13 -1.54
CA VAL A 181 -9.38 -2.55 -1.87
C VAL A 181 -10.53 -3.41 -1.35
N VAL A 182 -10.90 -3.25 -0.08
CA VAL A 182 -11.97 -4.05 0.52
C VAL A 182 -13.32 -3.75 -0.11
N THR A 183 -13.63 -2.48 -0.39
CA THR A 183 -14.90 -2.12 -1.06
C THR A 183 -14.96 -2.71 -2.47
N LYS A 184 -13.88 -2.60 -3.24
CA LYS A 184 -13.82 -3.16 -4.59
C LYS A 184 -13.92 -4.68 -4.60
N LEU A 185 -13.21 -5.36 -3.71
CA LEU A 185 -13.32 -6.81 -3.55
C LEU A 185 -14.77 -7.21 -3.26
N ARG A 186 -15.42 -6.52 -2.31
CA ARG A 186 -16.82 -6.78 -1.98
C ARG A 186 -17.74 -6.57 -3.17
N GLU A 187 -17.63 -5.42 -3.88
CA GLU A 187 -18.45 -5.11 -5.05
C GLU A 187 -18.34 -6.18 -6.15
N HIS A 188 -17.10 -6.63 -6.44
CA HIS A 188 -16.85 -7.63 -7.44
C HIS A 188 -17.29 -9.05 -7.01
N LEU A 189 -17.16 -9.38 -5.73
CA LEU A 189 -17.69 -10.64 -5.19
C LEU A 189 -19.23 -10.68 -5.22
N GLU A 190 -19.91 -9.56 -4.89
CA GLU A 190 -21.37 -9.42 -4.98
C GLU A 190 -21.85 -9.57 -6.42
N LYS A 191 -21.13 -9.01 -7.39
CA LYS A 191 -21.42 -9.14 -8.83
C LYS A 191 -20.99 -10.47 -9.43
N ARG A 192 -20.16 -11.24 -8.72
CA ARG A 192 -19.55 -12.50 -9.20
C ARG A 192 -18.68 -12.31 -10.45
N ASP A 193 -18.02 -11.18 -10.56
CA ASP A 193 -17.16 -10.82 -11.70
C ASP A 193 -15.70 -10.56 -11.32
N LEU A 194 -15.27 -11.03 -10.13
CA LEU A 194 -13.89 -10.86 -9.66
C LEU A 194 -12.86 -11.71 -10.43
N GLY A 195 -13.29 -12.78 -11.09
CA GLY A 195 -12.43 -13.78 -11.72
C GLY A 195 -12.23 -15.05 -10.87
N VAL A 196 -12.45 -14.96 -9.56
CA VAL A 196 -12.40 -16.07 -8.60
C VAL A 196 -13.62 -16.05 -7.68
N ASN A 197 -13.98 -17.22 -7.13
CA ASN A 197 -15.15 -17.34 -6.25
C ASN A 197 -14.85 -17.05 -4.78
N HIS A 198 -13.59 -17.19 -4.38
CA HIS A 198 -13.16 -17.01 -3.00
C HIS A 198 -11.87 -16.20 -2.95
N VAL A 199 -11.78 -15.33 -1.97
CA VAL A 199 -10.59 -14.52 -1.69
C VAL A 199 -10.26 -14.61 -0.22
N ILE A 200 -8.98 -14.84 0.08
CA ILE A 200 -8.46 -14.70 1.43
C ILE A 200 -7.80 -13.32 1.52
N VAL A 201 -8.32 -12.48 2.41
CA VAL A 201 -7.71 -11.19 2.75
C VAL A 201 -6.94 -11.36 4.05
N PHE A 202 -5.62 -11.23 3.98
CA PHE A 202 -4.75 -11.23 5.15
C PHE A 202 -4.45 -9.80 5.57
N VAL A 203 -4.80 -9.45 6.80
CA VAL A 203 -4.56 -8.12 7.38
C VAL A 203 -3.62 -8.28 8.57
N ASP A 204 -2.43 -7.72 8.45
CA ASP A 204 -1.49 -7.61 9.57
C ASP A 204 -1.84 -6.37 10.42
N GLU A 205 -1.60 -6.46 11.72
CA GLU A 205 -1.92 -5.39 12.68
C GLU A 205 -3.40 -4.93 12.60
N LEU A 206 -4.33 -5.87 12.64
CA LEU A 206 -5.76 -5.58 12.52
C LEU A 206 -6.28 -4.54 13.53
N ASN A 207 -5.68 -4.45 14.71
CA ASN A 207 -5.99 -3.44 15.72
C ASN A 207 -5.83 -2.01 15.20
N LYS A 208 -5.02 -1.78 14.19
CA LYS A 208 -4.87 -0.48 13.52
C LYS A 208 -6.18 -0.05 12.83
N TYR A 209 -6.84 -0.99 12.16
CA TYR A 209 -8.06 -0.71 11.36
C TYR A 209 -9.35 -0.92 12.15
N ALA A 210 -9.34 -1.78 13.15
CA ALA A 210 -10.49 -2.04 14.02
C ALA A 210 -10.06 -2.07 15.51
N PRO A 211 -9.65 -0.93 16.08
CA PRO A 211 -9.28 -0.84 17.48
C PRO A 211 -10.47 -1.16 18.40
N SER A 212 -10.18 -1.67 19.62
CA SER A 212 -11.19 -1.94 20.65
C SER A 212 -11.93 -0.67 21.06
N ASP A 213 -11.20 0.44 21.11
CA ASP A 213 -11.65 1.74 21.57
C ASP A 213 -11.64 2.78 20.43
N GLY A 214 -12.18 3.97 20.69
CA GLY A 214 -12.18 5.08 19.75
C GLY A 214 -13.45 5.20 18.91
N GLN A 215 -13.46 6.18 18.02
CA GLN A 215 -14.61 6.52 17.18
C GLN A 215 -14.85 5.47 16.08
N ASP A 216 -16.09 5.39 15.64
CA ASP A 216 -16.48 4.55 14.50
C ASP A 216 -16.03 5.17 13.18
N THR A 217 -14.77 4.93 12.80
CA THR A 217 -14.26 5.34 11.49
C THR A 217 -14.94 4.56 10.36
N TYR A 218 -14.88 5.10 9.15
CA TYR A 218 -15.39 4.42 7.95
C TYR A 218 -14.73 3.04 7.77
N VAL A 219 -13.41 2.97 7.90
CA VAL A 219 -12.63 1.73 7.79
C VAL A 219 -13.06 0.70 8.83
N ARG A 220 -13.26 1.14 10.08
CA ARG A 220 -13.75 0.25 11.17
C ARG A 220 -15.11 -0.33 10.85
N LYS A 221 -16.08 0.51 10.43
CA LYS A 221 -17.43 0.05 10.06
C LYS A 221 -17.40 -0.97 8.94
N MET A 222 -16.60 -0.71 7.92
CA MET A 222 -16.43 -1.60 6.78
C MET A 222 -15.82 -2.95 7.20
N LEU A 223 -14.82 -2.94 8.07
CA LEU A 223 -14.18 -4.15 8.57
C LEU A 223 -15.12 -4.98 9.45
N LEU A 224 -15.97 -4.33 10.23
CA LEU A 224 -17.03 -4.99 11.00
C LEU A 224 -18.06 -5.67 10.09
N ASP A 225 -18.51 -4.99 9.04
CA ASP A 225 -19.42 -5.58 8.04
C ASP A 225 -18.76 -6.77 7.33
N LEU A 226 -17.49 -6.65 6.98
CA LEU A 226 -16.72 -7.74 6.37
C LEU A 226 -16.60 -8.96 7.29
N ALA A 227 -16.30 -8.75 8.56
CA ALA A 227 -16.19 -9.83 9.53
C ALA A 227 -17.52 -10.56 9.75
N GLU A 228 -18.65 -9.87 9.58
CA GLU A 228 -19.99 -10.44 9.77
C GLU A 228 -20.52 -11.13 8.50
N ARG A 229 -20.27 -10.56 7.32
CA ARG A 229 -20.90 -10.99 6.06
C ARG A 229 -19.93 -11.61 5.05
N GLY A 230 -18.64 -11.44 5.24
CA GLY A 230 -17.63 -11.86 4.26
C GLY A 230 -17.76 -13.33 3.86
N ARG A 231 -18.08 -14.21 4.80
CA ARG A 231 -18.29 -15.65 4.53
C ARG A 231 -19.35 -15.89 3.46
N TYR A 232 -20.44 -15.14 3.48
CA TYR A 232 -21.51 -15.27 2.49
C TYR A 232 -21.07 -14.85 1.09
N LEU A 233 -20.16 -13.89 1.01
CA LEU A 233 -19.60 -13.36 -0.24
C LEU A 233 -18.42 -14.20 -0.78
N GLY A 234 -17.96 -15.20 -0.04
CA GLY A 234 -16.75 -15.94 -0.41
C GLY A 234 -15.45 -15.24 0.01
N LEU A 235 -15.53 -14.22 0.89
CA LEU A 235 -14.37 -13.53 1.43
C LEU A 235 -14.03 -14.09 2.82
N VAL A 236 -12.78 -14.54 2.98
CA VAL A 236 -12.26 -15.06 4.23
C VAL A 236 -11.25 -14.05 4.78
N LEU A 237 -11.53 -13.51 5.95
CA LEU A 237 -10.63 -12.59 6.65
C LEU A 237 -9.66 -13.38 7.53
N PHE A 238 -8.36 -13.29 7.21
CA PHE A 238 -7.28 -13.69 8.11
C PHE A 238 -6.65 -12.45 8.69
N SER A 239 -6.41 -12.45 9.97
CA SER A 239 -5.78 -11.30 10.63
C SER A 239 -4.73 -11.73 11.64
N ALA A 240 -3.70 -10.91 11.76
CA ALA A 240 -2.70 -11.04 12.80
C ALA A 240 -2.66 -9.76 13.66
N GLN A 241 -2.41 -9.96 14.95
CA GLN A 241 -2.25 -8.86 15.91
C GLN A 241 -1.43 -9.34 17.11
N GLN A 242 -0.74 -8.41 17.75
CA GLN A 242 0.02 -8.71 18.96
C GLN A 242 -0.90 -8.89 20.18
N PHE A 243 -1.90 -8.04 20.33
CA PHE A 243 -2.81 -8.02 21.47
C PHE A 243 -4.27 -8.14 21.02
N ARG A 244 -4.91 -9.25 21.37
CA ARG A 244 -6.34 -9.47 21.09
C ARG A 244 -7.24 -8.43 21.78
N SER A 245 -6.85 -7.98 22.96
CA SER A 245 -7.58 -6.97 23.73
C SER A 245 -7.71 -5.64 23.02
N GLN A 246 -6.77 -5.32 22.10
CA GLN A 246 -6.77 -4.09 21.31
C GLN A 246 -7.65 -4.17 20.05
N VAL A 247 -8.21 -5.34 19.73
CA VAL A 247 -9.07 -5.51 18.55
C VAL A 247 -10.54 -5.44 18.95
N HIS A 248 -11.35 -4.82 18.10
CA HIS A 248 -12.77 -4.66 18.32
C HIS A 248 -13.48 -6.00 18.54
N ARG A 249 -14.29 -6.08 19.62
CA ARG A 249 -14.93 -7.31 20.09
C ARG A 249 -15.80 -8.04 19.04
N ARG A 250 -16.45 -7.29 18.12
CA ARG A 250 -17.28 -7.90 17.07
C ARG A 250 -16.43 -8.64 16.02
N VAL A 251 -15.24 -8.16 15.70
CA VAL A 251 -14.33 -8.86 14.79
C VAL A 251 -13.84 -10.14 15.44
N VAL A 252 -13.37 -10.05 16.69
CA VAL A 252 -12.90 -11.20 17.46
C VAL A 252 -14.02 -12.22 17.68
N GLY A 253 -15.25 -11.75 17.96
CA GLY A 253 -16.41 -12.62 18.20
C GLY A 253 -16.87 -13.39 16.95
N ASN A 254 -16.68 -12.82 15.77
CA ASN A 254 -17.03 -13.47 14.49
C ASN A 254 -15.90 -14.36 13.94
N SER A 255 -14.74 -14.39 14.59
CA SER A 255 -13.64 -15.28 14.19
C SER A 255 -13.95 -16.73 14.55
N GLY A 256 -14.14 -17.58 13.55
CA GLY A 256 -14.40 -19.01 13.76
C GLY A 256 -13.17 -19.77 14.27
N THR A 257 -11.98 -19.35 13.89
CA THR A 257 -10.72 -19.97 14.30
C THR A 257 -9.82 -18.91 14.91
N ALA A 258 -9.17 -19.23 16.03
CA ALA A 258 -8.17 -18.38 16.64
C ALA A 258 -6.90 -19.20 16.94
N LEU A 259 -5.77 -18.62 16.56
CA LEU A 259 -4.43 -19.15 16.79
C LEU A 259 -3.71 -18.25 17.79
N TYR A 260 -3.26 -18.82 18.89
CA TYR A 260 -2.60 -18.08 19.95
C TYR A 260 -1.14 -18.52 20.05
N GLY A 261 -0.22 -17.58 19.86
CA GLY A 261 1.19 -17.73 20.14
C GLY A 261 1.50 -17.52 21.63
N ARG A 262 2.78 -17.39 21.96
CA ARG A 262 3.20 -17.01 23.31
C ARG A 262 2.71 -15.59 23.62
N MET A 263 2.15 -15.40 24.80
CA MET A 263 1.57 -14.13 25.27
C MET A 263 2.07 -13.79 26.67
N ASP A 264 2.13 -12.50 26.96
CA ASP A 264 2.47 -12.02 28.28
C ASP A 264 1.35 -12.23 29.30
N ALA A 265 1.72 -12.28 30.58
CA ALA A 265 0.79 -12.50 31.66
C ALA A 265 -0.30 -11.42 31.75
N ASP A 266 0.05 -10.17 31.44
CA ASP A 266 -0.86 -9.03 31.49
C ASP A 266 -1.97 -9.17 30.44
N GLU A 267 -1.64 -9.56 29.21
CA GLU A 267 -2.64 -9.83 28.18
C GLU A 267 -3.53 -11.00 28.57
N LEU A 268 -2.96 -12.08 29.15
CA LEU A 268 -3.71 -13.24 29.64
C LEU A 268 -4.61 -12.94 30.83
N ALA A 269 -4.37 -11.84 31.54
CA ALA A 269 -5.23 -11.38 32.64
C ALA A 269 -6.49 -10.67 32.15
N THR A 270 -6.52 -10.22 30.88
CA THR A 270 -7.66 -9.50 30.33
C THR A 270 -8.93 -10.37 30.24
N PRO A 271 -10.13 -9.74 30.29
CA PRO A 271 -11.41 -10.49 30.25
C PRO A 271 -11.56 -11.40 29.02
N GLY A 272 -10.90 -11.09 27.92
CA GLY A 272 -10.93 -11.91 26.71
C GLY A 272 -10.41 -13.34 26.89
N TYR A 273 -9.61 -13.57 27.91
CA TYR A 273 -9.05 -14.90 28.25
C TYR A 273 -9.60 -15.51 29.54
N ALA A 274 -10.66 -14.94 30.12
CA ALA A 274 -11.26 -15.43 31.37
C ALA A 274 -11.74 -16.88 31.27
N VAL A 275 -12.14 -17.33 30.08
CA VAL A 275 -12.60 -18.69 29.82
C VAL A 275 -11.51 -19.76 29.86
N LEU A 276 -10.24 -19.35 29.81
CA LEU A 276 -9.10 -20.26 29.83
C LEU A 276 -8.73 -20.65 31.24
N SER A 277 -8.50 -21.95 31.49
CA SER A 277 -8.03 -22.43 32.79
C SER A 277 -6.64 -21.89 33.13
N PRO A 278 -6.28 -21.78 34.43
CA PRO A 278 -4.95 -21.33 34.84
C PRO A 278 -3.82 -22.13 34.20
N ALA A 279 -3.96 -23.45 34.07
CA ALA A 279 -2.98 -24.31 33.44
C ALA A 279 -2.76 -23.96 31.95
N VAL A 280 -3.82 -23.67 31.21
CA VAL A 280 -3.74 -23.23 29.80
C VAL A 280 -3.06 -21.87 29.69
N LYS A 281 -3.38 -20.92 30.59
CA LYS A 281 -2.73 -19.62 30.62
C LYS A 281 -1.24 -19.74 30.90
N THR A 282 -0.83 -20.55 31.88
CA THR A 282 0.60 -20.80 32.15
C THR A 282 1.30 -21.39 30.94
N LYS A 283 0.65 -22.35 30.26
CA LYS A 283 1.23 -22.96 29.07
C LYS A 283 1.36 -21.94 27.91
N LEU A 284 0.38 -21.04 27.73
CA LEU A 284 0.44 -19.97 26.72
C LEU A 284 1.57 -18.98 26.99
N ALA A 285 1.84 -18.65 28.26
CA ALA A 285 2.93 -17.76 28.64
C ALA A 285 4.32 -18.36 28.37
N THR A 286 4.43 -19.69 28.27
CA THR A 286 5.68 -20.44 28.14
C THR A 286 5.81 -21.19 26.81
N LEU A 287 4.96 -20.89 25.82
CA LEU A 287 5.04 -21.56 24.51
C LEU A 287 6.38 -21.32 23.84
N GLU A 288 6.94 -22.39 23.29
CA GLU A 288 8.13 -22.33 22.47
C GLU A 288 7.82 -21.75 21.07
N LYS A 289 8.84 -21.25 20.41
CA LYS A 289 8.74 -20.79 19.02
C LYS A 289 8.21 -21.91 18.11
N GLY A 290 7.22 -21.57 17.27
CA GLY A 290 6.56 -22.52 16.38
C GLY A 290 5.45 -23.34 17.03
N GLN A 291 5.19 -23.19 18.34
CA GLN A 291 4.02 -23.75 18.99
C GLN A 291 2.89 -22.74 19.05
N LEU A 292 1.67 -23.20 18.79
CA LEU A 292 0.45 -22.40 18.86
C LEU A 292 -0.65 -23.19 19.56
N MET A 293 -1.53 -22.47 20.23
CA MET A 293 -2.82 -23.02 20.66
C MET A 293 -3.87 -22.69 19.62
N VAL A 294 -4.58 -23.69 19.14
CA VAL A 294 -5.70 -23.55 18.18
C VAL A 294 -7.01 -23.67 18.94
N ARG A 295 -7.87 -22.68 18.78
CA ARG A 295 -9.26 -22.71 19.21
C ARG A 295 -10.16 -22.65 17.97
N HIS A 296 -11.02 -23.65 17.83
CA HIS A 296 -11.98 -23.73 16.75
C HIS A 296 -13.28 -24.36 17.28
N PRO A 297 -14.48 -23.94 16.86
CA PRO A 297 -15.75 -24.47 17.36
C PRO A 297 -15.93 -25.98 17.17
N HIS A 298 -15.24 -26.56 16.21
CA HIS A 298 -15.26 -28.00 15.96
C HIS A 298 -14.54 -28.82 17.03
N PHE A 299 -13.66 -28.20 17.81
CA PHE A 299 -12.92 -28.85 18.87
C PHE A 299 -13.55 -28.54 20.25
N THR A 300 -13.80 -29.55 21.05
CA THR A 300 -14.34 -29.38 22.40
C THR A 300 -13.37 -28.74 23.36
N GLN A 301 -12.07 -28.84 23.07
CA GLN A 301 -10.99 -28.23 23.85
C GLN A 301 -9.95 -27.58 22.95
N PRO A 302 -9.22 -26.53 23.42
CA PRO A 302 -8.09 -25.98 22.71
C PRO A 302 -7.00 -27.03 22.45
N ILE A 303 -6.46 -27.05 21.26
CA ILE A 303 -5.40 -27.98 20.86
C ILE A 303 -4.08 -27.23 20.79
N PHE A 304 -3.03 -27.81 21.34
CA PHE A 304 -1.67 -27.29 21.14
C PHE A 304 -1.02 -28.01 19.96
N VAL A 305 -0.56 -27.23 19.01
CA VAL A 305 0.05 -27.73 17.78
C VAL A 305 1.45 -27.15 17.61
N ARG A 306 2.32 -27.91 16.95
CA ARG A 306 3.60 -27.40 16.49
C ARG A 306 3.53 -27.27 14.99
N PHE A 307 3.72 -26.05 14.50
CA PHE A 307 3.78 -25.80 13.08
C PHE A 307 5.09 -26.32 12.50
N PRO A 308 5.06 -26.89 11.30
CA PRO A 308 6.29 -27.27 10.61
C PRO A 308 7.12 -26.00 10.33
N ARG A 309 8.43 -26.21 10.17
CA ARG A 309 9.30 -25.11 9.70
C ARG A 309 8.72 -24.57 8.39
N PRO A 310 8.55 -23.24 8.24
CA PRO A 310 8.06 -22.68 6.99
C PRO A 310 8.95 -23.10 5.82
N ALA A 311 8.32 -23.45 4.70
CA ALA A 311 9.04 -23.73 3.46
C ALA A 311 9.70 -22.47 2.85
N ILE A 312 9.34 -21.29 3.36
CA ILE A 312 9.91 -20.01 2.93
C ILE A 312 11.27 -19.82 3.59
N LEU A 313 12.26 -19.52 2.79
CA LEU A 313 13.61 -19.16 3.25
C LEU A 313 13.56 -17.81 3.98
N ARG A 314 14.20 -17.75 5.15
CA ARG A 314 14.19 -16.55 6.00
C ARG A 314 15.60 -16.19 6.43
N GLY A 315 15.86 -14.89 6.60
CA GLY A 315 17.05 -14.38 7.19
C GLY A 315 18.30 -14.95 6.51
N ARG A 316 19.19 -15.58 7.30
CA ARG A 316 20.45 -16.11 6.81
C ARG A 316 20.29 -17.13 5.68
N ASP A 317 19.37 -18.07 5.80
CA ASP A 317 19.12 -19.09 4.77
C ASP A 317 18.69 -18.45 3.45
N GLY A 318 17.86 -17.41 3.51
CA GLY A 318 17.43 -16.66 2.33
C GLY A 318 18.56 -15.84 1.71
N ALA A 319 19.43 -15.22 2.52
CA ALA A 319 20.57 -14.45 2.04
C ALA A 319 21.66 -15.34 1.40
N GLU A 320 21.85 -16.56 1.90
CA GLU A 320 22.80 -17.52 1.33
C GLU A 320 22.33 -18.08 -0.02
N GLN A 321 21.05 -18.39 -0.16
CA GLN A 321 20.50 -18.99 -1.37
C GLN A 321 20.10 -17.94 -2.43
N TYR A 322 19.72 -16.75 -1.98
CA TYR A 322 19.42 -15.59 -2.81
C TYR A 322 20.23 -14.41 -2.26
N PRO A 323 21.54 -14.35 -2.54
CA PRO A 323 22.36 -13.25 -2.06
C PRO A 323 21.72 -11.94 -2.50
N GLN A 324 21.59 -11.03 -1.54
CA GLN A 324 21.05 -9.71 -1.83
C GLN A 324 21.94 -9.00 -2.85
N ALA A 325 21.35 -8.14 -3.65
CA ALA A 325 22.03 -7.41 -4.71
C ALA A 325 23.25 -6.58 -4.24
N GLN A 326 23.54 -6.52 -2.94
CA GLN A 326 24.77 -5.91 -2.40
C GLN A 326 26.07 -6.55 -2.94
N ASP A 327 26.00 -7.82 -3.36
CA ASP A 327 27.15 -8.53 -3.96
C ASP A 327 27.16 -8.47 -5.49
N VAL A 328 26.12 -7.89 -6.10
CA VAL A 328 26.05 -7.70 -7.54
C VAL A 328 26.44 -6.26 -7.84
N SER A 329 27.46 -6.07 -8.66
CA SER A 329 27.84 -4.72 -9.07
C SER A 329 26.64 -4.01 -9.73
N LEU A 330 26.59 -2.68 -9.61
CA LEU A 330 25.53 -1.86 -10.21
C LEU A 330 25.36 -2.20 -11.70
N GLU A 331 26.46 -2.43 -12.40
CA GLU A 331 26.53 -2.81 -13.79
C GLU A 331 25.84 -4.14 -14.08
N ALA A 332 26.08 -5.14 -13.22
CA ALA A 332 25.45 -6.45 -13.36
C ALA A 332 23.96 -6.39 -13.08
N ALA A 333 23.53 -5.56 -12.15
CA ALA A 333 22.11 -5.32 -11.85
C ALA A 333 21.37 -4.64 -13.00
N VAL A 334 22.01 -3.61 -13.62
CA VAL A 334 21.48 -2.93 -14.80
C VAL A 334 21.39 -3.90 -15.99
N LEU A 335 22.46 -4.67 -16.26
CA LEU A 335 22.47 -5.67 -17.32
C LEU A 335 21.32 -6.68 -17.16
N ARG A 336 21.15 -7.21 -15.96
CA ARG A 336 20.07 -8.16 -15.67
C ARG A 336 18.69 -7.57 -15.96
N SER A 337 18.48 -6.32 -15.59
CA SER A 337 17.20 -5.62 -15.78
C SER A 337 16.89 -5.29 -17.24
N LEU A 338 17.90 -4.96 -18.05
CA LEU A 338 17.73 -4.56 -19.44
C LEU A 338 17.85 -5.73 -20.45
N ARG A 339 18.43 -6.84 -20.05
CA ARG A 339 18.61 -8.03 -20.92
C ARG A 339 17.32 -8.62 -21.49
N PRO A 340 16.18 -8.61 -20.77
CA PRO A 340 14.90 -9.02 -21.35
C PRO A 340 14.40 -8.13 -22.51
N LEU A 341 14.83 -6.86 -22.53
CA LEU A 341 14.47 -5.89 -23.57
C LEU A 341 15.48 -5.94 -24.74
N GLU A 342 16.75 -6.22 -24.46
CA GLU A 342 17.83 -6.27 -25.42
C GLU A 342 18.82 -7.40 -25.07
N PRO A 343 18.61 -8.61 -25.61
CA PRO A 343 19.42 -9.79 -25.26
C PRO A 343 20.90 -9.67 -25.62
N THR A 344 21.26 -8.76 -26.51
CA THR A 344 22.66 -8.55 -26.98
C THR A 344 23.50 -7.66 -26.06
N LEU A 345 22.91 -7.17 -24.94
CA LEU A 345 23.65 -6.38 -23.97
C LEU A 345 24.72 -7.22 -23.26
N THR A 346 25.92 -6.63 -23.15
CA THR A 346 27.06 -7.22 -22.44
C THR A 346 27.41 -6.40 -21.20
N LEU A 347 28.02 -7.05 -20.22
CA LEU A 347 28.48 -6.35 -19.01
C LEU A 347 29.50 -5.25 -19.33
N THR A 348 30.41 -5.51 -20.24
CA THR A 348 31.40 -4.52 -20.69
C THR A 348 30.72 -3.27 -21.26
N TRP A 349 29.70 -3.45 -22.11
CA TRP A 349 28.98 -2.32 -22.65
C TRP A 349 28.26 -1.49 -21.56
N ILE A 350 27.65 -2.15 -20.58
CA ILE A 350 27.04 -1.45 -19.44
C ILE A 350 28.11 -0.67 -18.65
N GLN A 351 29.25 -1.31 -18.34
CA GLN A 351 30.36 -0.66 -17.65
C GLN A 351 30.87 0.58 -18.36
N ASP A 352 31.03 0.50 -19.68
CA ASP A 352 31.47 1.63 -20.49
C ASP A 352 30.48 2.80 -20.50
N VAL A 353 29.18 2.51 -20.44
CA VAL A 353 28.14 3.54 -20.48
C VAL A 353 27.93 4.21 -19.14
N ILE A 354 28.00 3.47 -18.03
CA ILE A 354 27.66 3.97 -16.70
C ILE A 354 28.86 4.31 -15.81
N GLY A 355 30.08 3.98 -16.23
CA GLY A 355 31.28 3.97 -15.40
C GLY A 355 31.68 5.28 -14.74
N ILE A 356 31.13 6.42 -15.18
CA ILE A 356 31.43 7.76 -14.64
C ILE A 356 30.19 8.43 -14.01
N HIS A 357 29.06 7.75 -13.97
CA HIS A 357 27.78 8.33 -13.52
C HIS A 357 27.44 7.88 -12.10
N ASP A 358 26.75 8.72 -11.36
CA ASP A 358 26.30 8.42 -10.02
C ASP A 358 25.23 7.31 -10.02
N ARG A 359 25.21 6.55 -8.92
CA ARG A 359 24.29 5.42 -8.76
C ARG A 359 22.82 5.80 -9.01
N GLU A 360 22.41 6.97 -8.55
CA GLU A 360 21.03 7.46 -8.72
C GLU A 360 20.67 7.73 -10.16
N ASP A 361 21.60 8.33 -10.94
CA ASP A 361 21.40 8.60 -12.35
C ASP A 361 21.30 7.31 -13.16
N VAL A 362 22.12 6.32 -12.82
CA VAL A 362 22.10 5.00 -13.45
C VAL A 362 20.77 4.29 -13.18
N ILE A 363 20.28 4.34 -11.94
CA ILE A 363 18.98 3.76 -11.58
C ILE A 363 17.84 4.48 -12.32
N ARG A 364 17.89 5.81 -12.44
CA ARG A 364 16.92 6.62 -13.18
C ARG A 364 16.88 6.23 -14.65
N ALA A 365 18.05 6.16 -15.31
CA ALA A 365 18.18 5.76 -16.70
C ALA A 365 17.65 4.35 -16.97
N ARG A 366 17.99 3.39 -16.09
CA ARG A 366 17.46 2.02 -16.14
C ARG A 366 15.93 2.01 -16.07
N ASN A 367 15.35 2.70 -15.09
CA ASN A 367 13.91 2.72 -14.87
C ASN A 367 13.17 3.38 -16.04
N ALA A 368 13.72 4.47 -16.60
CA ALA A 368 13.17 5.10 -17.79
C ALA A 368 13.17 4.13 -18.98
N THR A 369 14.27 3.39 -19.19
CA THR A 369 14.38 2.43 -20.29
C THR A 369 13.39 1.26 -20.15
N ILE A 370 13.20 0.76 -18.94
CA ILE A 370 12.23 -0.31 -18.66
C ILE A 370 10.80 0.18 -18.90
N ARG A 371 10.49 1.40 -18.50
CA ARG A 371 9.16 1.99 -18.65
C ARG A 371 8.81 2.24 -20.12
N GLU A 372 9.71 2.89 -20.86
CA GLU A 372 9.48 3.32 -22.23
C GLU A 372 9.57 2.16 -23.26
N ARG A 373 10.28 1.08 -22.91
CA ARG A 373 10.51 -0.09 -23.79
C ARG A 373 10.87 0.33 -25.22
N PRO A 374 11.93 1.14 -25.42
CA PRO A 374 12.24 1.69 -26.71
C PRO A 374 12.67 0.59 -27.70
N ALA A 375 12.43 0.80 -29.00
CA ALA A 375 12.86 -0.11 -30.05
C ALA A 375 14.40 -0.26 -30.11
N ASP A 376 15.15 0.79 -29.77
CA ASP A 376 16.60 0.77 -29.63
C ASP A 376 16.98 1.08 -28.17
N VAL A 377 17.07 0.03 -27.37
CA VAL A 377 17.38 0.08 -25.94
C VAL A 377 18.77 0.67 -25.69
N LYS A 378 19.76 0.32 -26.50
CA LYS A 378 21.14 0.79 -26.34
C LYS A 378 21.24 2.30 -26.53
N ARG A 379 20.65 2.79 -27.60
CA ARG A 379 20.63 4.22 -27.90
C ARG A 379 19.84 5.01 -26.86
N PHE A 380 18.67 4.53 -26.49
CA PHE A 380 17.83 5.18 -25.49
C PHE A 380 18.50 5.25 -24.12
N PHE A 381 19.02 4.13 -23.61
CA PHE A 381 19.71 4.08 -22.34
C PHE A 381 20.92 5.03 -22.29
N LYS A 382 21.75 5.03 -23.34
CA LYS A 382 22.89 5.94 -23.43
C LYS A 382 22.47 7.41 -23.50
N ALA A 383 21.35 7.73 -24.16
CA ALA A 383 20.83 9.09 -24.27
C ALA A 383 20.37 9.68 -22.93
N GLN A 384 19.99 8.85 -21.95
CA GLN A 384 19.61 9.29 -20.61
C GLN A 384 20.77 10.01 -19.88
N PHE A 385 22.00 9.75 -20.25
CA PHE A 385 23.21 10.37 -19.67
C PHE A 385 23.71 11.59 -20.44
N ALA A 386 23.19 11.87 -21.62
CA ALA A 386 23.68 12.96 -22.49
C ALA A 386 23.44 14.36 -21.90
N SER A 387 22.49 14.50 -20.96
CA SER A 387 22.15 15.76 -20.28
C SER A 387 22.83 15.91 -18.91
N ILE A 388 23.60 14.93 -18.46
CA ILE A 388 24.23 14.91 -17.15
C ILE A 388 25.69 15.34 -17.32
N VAL A 389 26.04 16.49 -16.74
CA VAL A 389 27.45 16.92 -16.67
C VAL A 389 28.18 15.97 -15.73
N PRO A 390 29.25 15.29 -16.14
CA PRO A 390 29.95 14.34 -15.26
C PRO A 390 30.49 15.05 -14.03
N ALA A 391 30.16 14.51 -12.84
CA ALA A 391 30.75 14.97 -11.60
C ALA A 391 32.27 14.72 -11.63
N THR A 392 33.05 15.71 -11.19
CA THR A 392 34.52 15.61 -11.11
C THR A 392 34.88 14.41 -10.24
N PRO A 393 35.80 13.53 -10.66
CA PRO A 393 36.11 12.32 -9.93
C PRO A 393 36.66 12.64 -8.53
N VAL A 394 35.86 12.37 -7.52
CA VAL A 394 36.30 12.37 -6.12
C VAL A 394 37.12 11.11 -5.90
N SER A 395 38.40 11.27 -5.61
CA SER A 395 39.29 10.18 -5.25
C SER A 395 38.69 9.39 -4.06
N ARG A 396 38.32 8.14 -4.29
CA ARG A 396 37.81 7.24 -3.25
C ARG A 396 38.88 7.03 -2.20
N PRO A 397 38.61 7.27 -0.91
CA PRO A 397 39.48 6.79 0.14
C PRO A 397 39.44 5.26 0.14
N MET A 398 40.63 4.64 0.20
CA MET A 398 40.75 3.22 0.34
C MET A 398 40.11 2.77 1.66
N VAL A 399 39.01 2.06 1.57
CA VAL A 399 38.32 1.49 2.74
C VAL A 399 39.09 0.26 3.16
N THR A 400 39.76 0.36 4.28
CA THR A 400 40.33 -0.81 4.98
C THR A 400 39.20 -1.69 5.47
N PRO A 401 39.22 -3.00 5.27
CA PRO A 401 38.14 -3.86 5.72
C PRO A 401 38.05 -3.85 7.24
N ILE A 402 36.94 -3.35 7.76
CA ILE A 402 36.62 -3.45 9.19
C ILE A 402 36.29 -4.92 9.46
N ARG A 403 37.13 -5.58 10.26
CA ARG A 403 36.80 -6.88 10.84
C ARG A 403 35.51 -6.73 11.64
N SER A 404 34.49 -7.45 11.22
CA SER A 404 33.23 -7.55 11.98
C SER A 404 33.52 -8.21 13.32
N ALA A 405 33.25 -7.47 14.39
CA ALA A 405 33.10 -8.06 15.71
C ALA A 405 31.86 -8.99 15.71
N PRO A 406 31.90 -10.09 16.48
CA PRO A 406 30.73 -10.94 16.60
C PRO A 406 29.59 -10.14 17.21
N SER A 407 28.43 -10.09 16.55
CA SER A 407 27.22 -9.50 17.09
C SER A 407 26.68 -10.41 18.18
N ASP A 408 26.73 -9.95 19.41
CA ASP A 408 25.88 -10.45 20.48
C ASP A 408 24.43 -10.03 20.15
N ASP A 409 23.74 -10.88 19.40
CA ASP A 409 22.29 -10.78 19.25
C ASP A 409 21.64 -11.61 20.36
N PRO A 410 21.05 -10.99 21.40
CA PRO A 410 20.45 -11.73 22.51
C PRO A 410 19.16 -12.47 22.12
N TYR A 411 18.68 -12.33 20.88
CA TYR A 411 17.41 -12.91 20.46
C TYR A 411 17.52 -13.98 19.36
N GLY A 412 18.69 -14.26 18.84
CA GLY A 412 18.97 -15.42 17.97
C GLY A 412 17.97 -15.64 16.83
N PHE A 413 17.67 -14.60 16.04
CA PHE A 413 16.80 -14.69 14.87
C PHE A 413 17.61 -14.89 13.59
#